data_25150ad488cffd44c3439c1d8af62cfa
#
_entry.id   25150ad488cffd44c3439c1d8af62cfa
#
_cell.length_a   1.000
_cell.length_b   1.000
_cell.length_c   1.000
_cell.angle_alpha   90.00
_cell.angle_beta   90.00
_cell.angle_gamma   90.00
#
_symmetry.space_group_name_H-M   'P 1'
#
loop_
_entity.id
_entity.type
_entity.pdbx_description
1 polymer ?
#
loop_
_entity_poly.entity_id
_entity_poly.type
_entity_poly.pdbx_seq_one_letter_code
_entity_poly.pdbx_strand_id
1 'polypeptide(L)'
;KIARGETSLSCEQTGGMRPCANLGDYALLGYTTYAQNINIDAVRIQGVEVAGRLGITEALSLRANYTFTHSEQLSGAQKGLPLTNTARHMANASLNWQATDRFSMQLLAEARSKRYRDTINGVRRDYQDYTVLHLGAQYRFNEHVAVSGRINNLLDQDFTTFQTVFSDLDNDGIYTSNEVSYLDDYNNKDKSRNLWLSLNVSF
;
A
#
# COMPACT_ATOMS: atom_id res chain seq x y z
N LYS A 1 -15.18 -10.88 -3.12
CA LYS A 1 -14.42 -9.65 -2.84
C LYS A 1 -15.20 -8.45 -3.38
N ILE A 2 -15.20 -7.33 -2.65
CA ILE A 2 -15.87 -6.10 -3.06
C ILE A 2 -14.84 -5.23 -3.77
N ALA A 3 -15.16 -4.75 -4.96
CA ALA A 3 -14.38 -3.74 -5.66
C ALA A 3 -15.21 -2.46 -5.84
N ARG A 4 -14.53 -1.34 -5.94
CA ARG A 4 -15.18 -0.09 -6.33
C ARG A 4 -15.30 -0.07 -7.85
N GLY A 5 -16.53 -0.05 -8.36
CA GLY A 5 -16.84 0.13 -9.76
C GLY A 5 -17.46 1.49 -10.00
N GLU A 6 -17.18 2.09 -11.14
CA GLU A 6 -17.90 3.26 -11.61
C GLU A 6 -19.02 2.78 -12.53
N THR A 7 -20.24 3.16 -12.22
CA THR A 7 -21.39 2.88 -13.06
C THR A 7 -21.67 4.11 -13.90
N SER A 8 -21.45 4.02 -15.19
CA SER A 8 -21.75 5.09 -16.17
C SER A 8 -23.21 5.06 -16.62
N LEU A 9 -24.12 4.54 -15.80
CA LEU A 9 -25.53 4.52 -16.14
C LEU A 9 -26.14 5.91 -15.91
N SER A 10 -26.52 6.57 -17.01
CA SER A 10 -27.36 7.76 -16.94
C SER A 10 -28.72 7.42 -16.30
N CYS A 11 -29.39 8.41 -15.74
CA CYS A 11 -30.73 8.24 -15.20
C CYS A 11 -31.73 7.63 -16.19
N GLU A 12 -31.54 7.86 -17.47
CA GLU A 12 -32.36 7.32 -18.57
C GLU A 12 -32.09 5.82 -18.78
N GLN A 13 -30.86 5.36 -18.66
CA GLN A 13 -30.48 3.96 -18.90
C GLN A 13 -30.92 3.00 -17.78
N THR A 14 -31.21 3.51 -16.59
CA THR A 14 -31.73 2.69 -15.49
C THR A 14 -33.23 2.52 -15.52
N GLY A 15 -33.94 3.07 -16.52
CA GLY A 15 -35.39 2.99 -16.66
C GLY A 15 -36.16 3.51 -15.44
N GLY A 16 -35.57 4.42 -14.67
CA GLY A 16 -36.13 4.97 -13.44
C GLY A 16 -36.06 4.06 -12.21
N MET A 17 -35.44 2.88 -12.32
CA MET A 17 -35.41 1.90 -11.22
C MET A 17 -34.29 2.06 -10.22
N ARG A 18 -33.37 2.87 -10.46
CA ARG A 18 -32.41 3.48 -9.54
C ARG A 18 -31.81 4.68 -10.26
N PRO A 19 -31.47 5.54 -9.70
CA PRO A 19 -31.41 6.37 -8.52
C PRO A 19 -31.37 7.83 -8.84
N CYS A 20 -32.00 8.27 -9.90
CA CYS A 20 -32.19 9.72 -10.08
C CYS A 20 -32.88 10.31 -8.86
N ALA A 21 -33.77 9.52 -8.23
CA ALA A 21 -34.39 9.89 -6.95
C ALA A 21 -33.43 9.75 -5.75
N ASN A 22 -32.41 8.89 -5.84
CA ASN A 22 -31.45 8.66 -4.75
C ASN A 22 -30.16 9.49 -4.88
N LEU A 23 -29.91 10.11 -6.03
CA LEU A 23 -28.80 11.04 -6.21
C LEU A 23 -29.13 12.41 -5.56
N GLY A 24 -30.41 12.66 -5.24
CA GLY A 24 -30.84 13.93 -4.60
C GLY A 24 -30.30 15.15 -5.34
N ASP A 25 -29.71 16.07 -4.58
CA ASP A 25 -29.16 17.30 -5.12
C ASP A 25 -27.96 17.09 -6.09
N TYR A 26 -27.32 15.93 -6.08
CA TYR A 26 -26.22 15.63 -7.03
C TYR A 26 -26.70 15.55 -8.48
N ALA A 27 -27.93 15.09 -8.71
CA ALA A 27 -28.52 15.12 -10.05
C ALA A 27 -28.74 16.54 -10.56
N LEU A 28 -29.06 17.47 -9.66
CA LEU A 28 -29.22 18.91 -9.96
C LEU A 28 -27.85 19.57 -10.27
N LEU A 29 -26.77 19.02 -9.77
CA LEU A 29 -25.38 19.46 -10.03
C LEU A 29 -24.77 18.84 -11.31
N GLY A 30 -25.57 18.11 -12.10
CA GLY A 30 -25.13 17.54 -13.37
C GLY A 30 -24.32 16.23 -13.25
N TYR A 31 -24.22 15.64 -12.07
CA TYR A 31 -23.57 14.33 -11.91
C TYR A 31 -24.42 13.23 -12.52
N THR A 32 -23.94 12.62 -13.57
CA THR A 32 -24.61 11.52 -14.30
C THR A 32 -24.05 10.13 -13.93
N THR A 33 -22.98 10.08 -13.15
CA THR A 33 -22.29 8.85 -12.76
C THR A 33 -22.05 8.82 -11.26
N TYR A 34 -22.05 7.65 -10.68
CA TYR A 34 -21.70 7.45 -9.27
C TYR A 34 -20.81 6.22 -9.08
N ALA A 35 -19.97 6.26 -8.06
CA ALA A 35 -19.14 5.13 -7.69
C ALA A 35 -19.95 4.14 -6.84
N GLN A 36 -19.96 2.89 -7.24
CA GLN A 36 -20.66 1.81 -6.54
C GLN A 36 -19.68 0.73 -6.15
N ASN A 37 -19.86 0.17 -4.95
CA ASN A 37 -19.18 -1.06 -4.59
C ASN A 37 -19.87 -2.23 -5.32
N ILE A 38 -19.11 -2.92 -6.15
CA ILE A 38 -19.58 -4.08 -6.91
C ILE A 38 -18.89 -5.35 -6.41
N ASN A 39 -19.57 -6.47 -6.52
CA ASN A 39 -18.98 -7.76 -6.28
C ASN A 39 -18.10 -8.15 -7.49
N ILE A 40 -16.90 -8.65 -7.22
CA ILE A 40 -16.12 -9.36 -8.22
C ILE A 40 -16.63 -10.79 -8.23
N ASP A 41 -17.28 -11.21 -9.31
CA ASP A 41 -17.98 -12.48 -9.40
C ASP A 41 -17.04 -13.69 -9.28
N ALA A 42 -15.86 -13.61 -9.91
CA ALA A 42 -14.88 -14.69 -9.85
C ALA A 42 -13.45 -14.14 -9.79
N VAL A 43 -12.68 -14.67 -8.87
CA VAL A 43 -11.26 -14.33 -8.66
C VAL A 43 -10.47 -15.60 -8.43
N ARG A 44 -9.30 -15.71 -9.04
CA ARG A 44 -8.32 -16.75 -8.75
C ARG A 44 -7.17 -16.15 -7.98
N ILE A 45 -6.83 -16.75 -6.84
CA ILE A 45 -5.63 -16.43 -6.07
C ILE A 45 -4.94 -17.74 -5.76
N GLN A 46 -3.67 -17.85 -6.12
CA GLN A 46 -2.83 -19.01 -5.84
C GLN A 46 -1.40 -18.54 -5.57
N GLY A 47 -0.66 -19.31 -4.79
CA GLY A 47 0.68 -18.89 -4.43
C GLY A 47 1.43 -19.92 -3.60
N VAL A 48 2.64 -19.56 -3.24
CA VAL A 48 3.52 -20.36 -2.38
C VAL A 48 4.10 -19.43 -1.33
N GLU A 49 4.13 -19.89 -0.11
CA GLU A 49 4.80 -19.22 1.00
C GLU A 49 5.89 -20.14 1.58
N VAL A 50 7.07 -19.55 1.80
CA VAL A 50 8.19 -20.21 2.45
C VAL A 50 8.67 -19.33 3.59
N ALA A 51 8.85 -19.91 4.76
CA ALA A 51 9.39 -19.22 5.93
C ALA A 51 10.44 -20.07 6.61
N GLY A 52 11.45 -19.41 7.17
CA GLY A 52 12.54 -20.11 7.85
C GLY A 52 13.20 -19.27 8.92
N ARG A 53 13.89 -19.96 9.80
CA ARG A 53 14.77 -19.37 10.82
C ARG A 53 16.12 -20.10 10.79
N LEU A 54 17.19 -19.32 10.82
CA LEU A 54 18.56 -19.79 10.87
C LEU A 54 19.27 -19.15 12.08
N GLY A 55 19.82 -19.97 12.97
CA GLY A 55 20.82 -19.53 13.94
C GLY A 55 22.18 -19.51 13.24
N ILE A 56 22.75 -18.32 13.08
CA ILE A 56 24.06 -18.12 12.45
C ILE A 56 25.15 -18.35 13.50
N THR A 57 24.92 -17.80 14.68
CA THR A 57 25.70 -18.03 15.91
C THR A 57 24.74 -18.08 17.10
N GLU A 58 25.26 -18.31 18.31
CA GLU A 58 24.45 -18.20 19.54
C GLU A 58 23.84 -16.80 19.72
N ALA A 59 24.57 -15.77 19.29
CA ALA A 59 24.14 -14.38 19.41
C ALA A 59 23.43 -13.81 18.19
N LEU A 60 23.50 -14.49 17.01
CA LEU A 60 23.00 -13.94 15.75
C LEU A 60 22.02 -14.91 15.09
N SER A 61 20.83 -14.45 14.79
CA SER A 61 19.81 -15.24 14.11
C SER A 61 19.12 -14.46 12.98
N LEU A 62 18.81 -15.16 11.90
CA LEU A 62 18.04 -14.65 10.76
C LEU A 62 16.68 -15.36 10.73
N ARG A 63 15.61 -14.59 10.56
CA ARG A 63 14.28 -15.06 10.17
C ARG A 63 13.94 -14.45 8.83
N ALA A 64 13.39 -15.22 7.93
CA ALA A 64 12.94 -14.71 6.65
C ALA A 64 11.68 -15.46 6.20
N ASN A 65 10.82 -14.74 5.48
CA ASN A 65 9.72 -15.33 4.75
C ASN A 65 9.63 -14.72 3.36
N TYR A 66 9.16 -15.53 2.43
CA TYR A 66 8.91 -15.15 1.06
C TYR A 66 7.56 -15.70 0.63
N THR A 67 6.77 -14.84 -0.04
CA THR A 67 5.47 -15.19 -0.57
C THR A 67 5.42 -14.85 -2.05
N PHE A 68 5.09 -15.83 -2.87
CA PHE A 68 4.68 -15.65 -4.25
C PHE A 68 3.17 -15.74 -4.34
N THR A 69 2.53 -14.74 -4.96
CA THR A 69 1.07 -14.69 -5.13
C THR A 69 0.74 -14.38 -6.58
N HIS A 70 -0.02 -15.24 -7.22
CA HIS A 70 -0.67 -14.96 -8.49
C HIS A 70 -2.13 -14.67 -8.24
N SER A 71 -2.60 -13.48 -8.65
CA SER A 71 -4.00 -13.09 -8.56
C SER A 71 -4.52 -12.68 -9.92
N GLU A 72 -5.76 -13.07 -10.24
CA GLU A 72 -6.41 -12.77 -11.52
C GLU A 72 -7.91 -12.61 -11.30
N GLN A 73 -8.49 -11.60 -11.90
CA GLN A 73 -9.93 -11.41 -11.98
C GLN A 73 -10.46 -12.21 -13.18
N LEU A 74 -11.35 -13.16 -12.94
CA LEU A 74 -11.84 -14.08 -13.97
C LEU A 74 -13.11 -13.58 -14.66
N SER A 75 -13.77 -12.57 -14.08
CA SER A 75 -15.00 -11.96 -14.62
C SER A 75 -15.02 -10.45 -14.37
N GLY A 76 -16.03 -9.77 -14.92
CA GLY A 76 -16.24 -8.33 -14.81
C GLY A 76 -15.35 -7.50 -15.76
N ALA A 77 -15.40 -6.18 -15.60
CA ALA A 77 -14.72 -5.22 -16.47
C ALA A 77 -13.18 -5.32 -16.41
N GLN A 78 -12.64 -5.89 -15.34
CA GLN A 78 -11.21 -6.04 -15.12
C GLN A 78 -10.72 -7.48 -15.28
N LYS A 79 -11.44 -8.29 -16.06
CA LYS A 79 -11.05 -9.68 -16.36
C LYS A 79 -9.64 -9.74 -16.95
N GLY A 80 -8.83 -10.67 -16.44
CA GLY A 80 -7.43 -10.85 -16.83
C GLY A 80 -6.44 -9.95 -16.07
N LEU A 81 -6.92 -8.96 -15.31
CA LEU A 81 -6.05 -8.10 -14.49
C LEU A 81 -5.84 -8.69 -13.10
N PRO A 82 -4.70 -8.39 -12.47
CA PRO A 82 -4.48 -8.76 -11.08
C PRO A 82 -5.46 -8.07 -10.12
N LEU A 83 -5.54 -8.55 -8.90
CA LEU A 83 -6.22 -7.82 -7.84
C LEU A 83 -5.41 -6.59 -7.43
N THR A 84 -6.12 -5.48 -7.22
CA THR A 84 -5.55 -4.22 -6.75
C THR A 84 -4.74 -4.43 -5.46
N ASN A 85 -3.60 -3.79 -5.39
CA ASN A 85 -2.68 -3.78 -4.24
C ASN A 85 -2.18 -5.17 -3.80
N THR A 86 -2.19 -6.15 -4.71
CA THR A 86 -1.67 -7.50 -4.46
C THR A 86 -0.29 -7.64 -5.08
N ALA A 87 0.75 -7.70 -4.25
CA ALA A 87 2.12 -7.91 -4.71
C ALA A 87 2.29 -9.36 -5.19
N ARG A 88 2.97 -9.53 -6.32
CA ARG A 88 3.31 -10.85 -6.84
C ARG A 88 4.42 -11.51 -6.02
N HIS A 89 5.37 -10.72 -5.56
CA HIS A 89 6.49 -11.14 -4.74
C HIS A 89 6.54 -10.28 -3.48
N MET A 90 6.57 -10.91 -2.32
CA MET A 90 6.77 -10.28 -1.02
C MET A 90 7.87 -11.03 -0.28
N ALA A 91 8.76 -10.29 0.34
CA ALA A 91 9.79 -10.84 1.21
C ALA A 91 9.92 -9.99 2.46
N ASN A 92 10.10 -10.65 3.60
CA ASN A 92 10.47 -9.99 4.84
C ASN A 92 11.63 -10.76 5.47
N ALA A 93 12.57 -10.03 6.06
CA ALA A 93 13.68 -10.60 6.79
C ALA A 93 13.93 -9.84 8.09
N SER A 94 14.39 -10.54 9.11
CA SER A 94 14.77 -9.98 10.40
C SER A 94 16.08 -10.62 10.85
N LEU A 95 17.13 -9.80 10.89
CA LEU A 95 18.40 -10.17 11.47
C LEU A 95 18.43 -9.66 12.90
N ASN A 96 18.56 -10.57 13.87
CA ASN A 96 18.56 -10.25 15.29
C ASN A 96 19.94 -10.59 15.86
N TRP A 97 20.54 -9.63 16.53
CA TRP A 97 21.85 -9.74 17.14
C TRP A 97 21.82 -9.36 18.61
N GLN A 98 22.13 -10.32 19.46
CA GLN A 98 22.36 -10.15 20.90
C GLN A 98 23.85 -9.93 21.12
N ALA A 99 24.32 -8.66 21.01
CA ALA A 99 25.74 -8.36 21.06
C ALA A 99 26.34 -8.58 22.44
N THR A 100 25.56 -8.31 23.50
CA THR A 100 25.90 -8.59 24.91
C THR A 100 24.61 -8.91 25.66
N ASP A 101 24.69 -9.32 26.93
CA ASP A 101 23.52 -9.54 27.80
C ASP A 101 22.63 -8.28 27.95
N ARG A 102 23.20 -7.12 27.69
CA ARG A 102 22.53 -5.82 27.88
C ARG A 102 22.18 -5.12 26.56
N PHE A 103 22.83 -5.50 25.46
CA PHE A 103 22.66 -4.80 24.18
C PHE A 103 22.22 -5.75 23.06
N SER A 104 21.11 -5.39 22.43
CA SER A 104 20.59 -6.09 21.25
C SER A 104 20.28 -5.14 20.12
N MET A 105 20.37 -5.64 18.90
CA MET A 105 20.02 -4.95 17.66
C MET A 105 19.14 -5.84 16.78
N GLN A 106 18.29 -5.20 15.98
CA GLN A 106 17.48 -5.86 14.98
C GLN A 106 17.48 -5.05 13.70
N LEU A 107 17.83 -5.68 12.58
CA LEU A 107 17.65 -5.13 11.25
C LEU A 107 16.47 -5.84 10.60
N LEU A 108 15.46 -5.07 10.19
CA LEU A 108 14.28 -5.55 9.48
C LEU A 108 14.37 -5.11 8.02
N ALA A 109 14.03 -6.01 7.11
CA ALA A 109 13.90 -5.72 5.68
C ALA A 109 12.51 -6.14 5.21
N GLU A 110 11.88 -5.31 4.43
CA GLU A 110 10.62 -5.60 3.73
C GLU A 110 10.82 -5.27 2.25
N ALA A 111 10.42 -6.19 1.37
CA ALA A 111 10.45 -5.99 -0.07
C ALA A 111 9.12 -6.41 -0.70
N ARG A 112 8.63 -5.61 -1.63
CA ARG A 112 7.43 -5.90 -2.41
C ARG A 112 7.64 -5.53 -3.87
N SER A 113 7.20 -6.40 -4.77
CA SER A 113 7.14 -6.11 -6.20
C SER A 113 6.04 -5.10 -6.52
N LYS A 114 6.06 -4.56 -7.75
CA LYS A 114 4.98 -3.73 -8.29
C LYS A 114 3.62 -4.38 -8.06
N ARG A 115 2.62 -3.56 -7.79
CA ARG A 115 1.24 -3.99 -7.51
C ARG A 115 0.29 -3.25 -8.41
N TYR A 116 -0.61 -3.98 -9.04
CA TYR A 116 -1.66 -3.36 -9.84
C TYR A 116 -2.45 -2.34 -9.01
N ARG A 117 -2.61 -1.16 -9.54
CA ARG A 117 -3.38 -0.08 -8.95
C ARG A 117 -4.76 0.02 -9.58
N ASP A 118 -4.78 0.40 -10.85
CA ASP A 118 -5.99 0.61 -11.64
C ASP A 118 -5.64 0.67 -13.15
N THR A 119 -6.69 0.90 -13.95
CA THR A 119 -6.54 1.18 -15.38
C THR A 119 -7.36 2.42 -15.71
N ILE A 120 -6.71 3.44 -16.26
CA ILE A 120 -7.36 4.68 -16.69
C ILE A 120 -7.14 4.83 -18.20
N ASN A 121 -8.22 5.07 -18.95
CA ASN A 121 -8.19 5.21 -20.40
C ASN A 121 -7.45 4.06 -21.13
N GLY A 122 -7.63 2.83 -20.64
CA GLY A 122 -6.94 1.65 -21.18
C GLY A 122 -5.47 1.50 -20.78
N VAL A 123 -4.90 2.46 -20.05
CA VAL A 123 -3.51 2.42 -19.57
C VAL A 123 -3.47 1.85 -18.16
N ARG A 124 -2.75 0.74 -18.01
CA ARG A 124 -2.51 0.12 -16.70
C ARG A 124 -1.57 1.00 -15.88
N ARG A 125 -1.90 1.17 -14.59
CA ARG A 125 -1.06 1.83 -13.59
C ARG A 125 -0.74 0.85 -12.46
N ASP A 126 0.49 0.92 -11.99
CA ASP A 126 0.98 0.09 -10.90
C ASP A 126 1.59 0.99 -9.80
N TYR A 127 1.42 0.59 -8.55
CA TYR A 127 2.28 1.05 -7.47
C TYR A 127 3.68 0.50 -7.68
N GLN A 128 4.69 1.30 -7.41
CA GLN A 128 6.09 0.92 -7.58
C GLN A 128 6.48 -0.21 -6.62
N ASP A 129 7.49 -0.94 -7.00
CA ASP A 129 8.18 -1.86 -6.10
C ASP A 129 8.99 -1.08 -5.07
N TYR A 130 9.28 -1.71 -3.95
CA TYR A 130 10.12 -1.11 -2.93
C TYR A 130 10.83 -2.17 -2.08
N THR A 131 11.94 -1.73 -1.50
CA THR A 131 12.63 -2.42 -0.41
C THR A 131 12.93 -1.41 0.68
N VAL A 132 12.48 -1.64 1.89
CA VAL A 132 12.71 -0.76 3.04
C VAL A 132 13.44 -1.50 4.14
N LEU A 133 14.37 -0.81 4.79
CA LEU A 133 15.11 -1.27 5.95
C LEU A 133 14.71 -0.48 7.19
N HIS A 134 14.62 -1.17 8.31
CA HIS A 134 14.40 -0.57 9.64
C HIS A 134 15.44 -1.09 10.60
N LEU A 135 15.97 -0.24 11.44
CA LEU A 135 16.95 -0.60 12.47
C LEU A 135 16.37 -0.34 13.84
N GLY A 136 16.39 -1.35 14.70
CA GLY A 136 16.06 -1.25 16.11
C GLY A 136 17.26 -1.58 16.97
N ALA A 137 17.37 -0.93 18.12
CA ALA A 137 18.38 -1.26 19.14
C ALA A 137 17.77 -1.08 20.53
N GLN A 138 18.24 -1.90 21.47
CA GLN A 138 17.84 -1.83 22.87
C GLN A 138 19.08 -1.97 23.75
N TYR A 139 19.16 -1.12 24.75
CA TYR A 139 20.15 -1.22 25.80
C TYR A 139 19.48 -1.28 27.18
N ARG A 140 19.84 -2.30 27.96
CA ARG A 140 19.36 -2.50 29.31
C ARG A 140 20.44 -2.04 30.31
N PHE A 141 20.17 -0.96 31.03
CA PHE A 141 21.10 -0.43 32.04
C PHE A 141 21.15 -1.35 33.26
N ASN A 142 19.98 -1.79 33.72
CA ASN A 142 19.78 -2.71 34.83
C ASN A 142 18.41 -3.42 34.69
N GLU A 143 17.96 -4.11 35.73
CA GLU A 143 16.68 -4.84 35.77
C GLU A 143 15.46 -3.92 35.63
N HIS A 144 15.62 -2.65 35.99
CA HIS A 144 14.52 -1.69 36.08
C HIS A 144 14.54 -0.68 34.91
N VAL A 145 15.68 -0.46 34.26
CA VAL A 145 15.82 0.61 33.26
C VAL A 145 16.35 0.09 31.94
N ALA A 146 15.59 0.32 30.89
CA ALA A 146 15.98 0.02 29.53
C ALA A 146 15.62 1.18 28.58
N VAL A 147 16.49 1.45 27.60
CA VAL A 147 16.24 2.36 26.49
C VAL A 147 16.18 1.57 25.21
N SER A 148 15.18 1.86 24.38
CA SER A 148 15.09 1.32 23.03
C SER A 148 14.90 2.43 22.00
N GLY A 149 15.57 2.28 20.85
CA GLY A 149 15.48 3.19 19.74
C GLY A 149 15.11 2.45 18.46
N ARG A 150 14.42 3.12 17.55
CA ARG A 150 14.07 2.59 16.24
C ARG A 150 14.20 3.66 15.18
N ILE A 151 14.83 3.29 14.06
CA ILE A 151 14.90 4.07 12.84
C ILE A 151 14.07 3.35 11.80
N ASN A 152 12.95 3.91 11.40
CA ASN A 152 12.17 3.42 10.27
C ASN A 152 12.69 4.08 9.00
N ASN A 153 12.63 3.32 7.90
CA ASN A 153 13.18 3.73 6.61
C ASN A 153 14.63 4.21 6.73
N LEU A 154 15.51 3.31 7.15
CA LEU A 154 16.91 3.58 7.47
C LEU A 154 17.66 4.30 6.35
N LEU A 155 17.37 3.94 5.10
CA LEU A 155 18.02 4.50 3.90
C LEU A 155 17.34 5.76 3.37
N ASP A 156 16.27 6.24 4.05
CA ASP A 156 15.51 7.43 3.68
C ASP A 156 14.98 7.37 2.23
N GLN A 157 14.47 6.20 1.84
CA GLN A 157 13.92 6.02 0.50
C GLN A 157 12.63 6.81 0.35
N ASP A 158 12.50 7.49 -0.77
CA ASP A 158 11.28 8.15 -1.16
C ASP A 158 10.35 7.14 -1.87
N PHE A 159 9.17 6.90 -1.29
CA PHE A 159 8.13 6.03 -1.85
C PHE A 159 7.04 6.82 -2.58
N THR A 160 7.26 8.09 -2.79
CA THR A 160 6.33 9.01 -3.44
C THR A 160 6.16 8.65 -4.91
N THR A 161 4.92 8.59 -5.37
CA THR A 161 4.58 8.50 -6.78
C THR A 161 3.75 9.72 -7.15
N PHE A 162 4.38 10.71 -7.77
CA PHE A 162 3.67 11.91 -8.21
C PHE A 162 2.77 11.61 -9.41
N GLN A 163 1.56 12.11 -9.35
CA GLN A 163 0.64 12.14 -10.48
C GLN A 163 0.20 13.57 -10.71
N THR A 164 0.30 13.99 -11.95
CA THR A 164 -0.31 15.25 -12.39
C THR A 164 -1.76 14.99 -12.73
N VAL A 165 -2.65 15.72 -12.11
CA VAL A 165 -4.09 15.68 -12.39
C VAL A 165 -4.46 17.00 -13.05
N PHE A 166 -5.07 16.91 -14.22
CA PHE A 166 -5.58 18.04 -14.97
C PHE A 166 -7.09 18.10 -14.81
N SER A 167 -7.60 19.27 -14.43
CA SER A 167 -9.01 19.53 -14.24
C SER A 167 -9.35 20.81 -14.98
N ASP A 168 -9.95 20.68 -16.16
CA ASP A 168 -10.43 21.83 -16.94
C ASP A 168 -11.64 22.43 -16.25
N LEU A 169 -11.43 23.50 -15.47
CA LEU A 169 -12.44 24.10 -14.61
C LEU A 169 -13.38 25.04 -15.37
N ASP A 170 -12.89 25.65 -16.43
CA ASP A 170 -13.64 26.61 -17.25
C ASP A 170 -14.07 26.05 -18.62
N ASN A 171 -13.68 24.80 -18.92
CA ASN A 171 -13.99 24.05 -20.14
C ASN A 171 -13.49 24.73 -21.42
N ASP A 172 -12.35 25.42 -21.35
CA ASP A 172 -11.72 26.07 -22.51
C ASP A 172 -10.72 25.16 -23.26
N GLY A 173 -10.41 23.99 -22.71
CA GLY A 173 -9.46 23.01 -23.25
C GLY A 173 -7.99 23.38 -23.03
N ILE A 174 -7.70 24.43 -22.27
CA ILE A 174 -6.37 24.91 -21.94
C ILE A 174 -6.16 24.78 -20.44
N TYR A 175 -5.14 24.03 -20.01
CA TYR A 175 -4.87 23.82 -18.59
C TYR A 175 -3.98 24.93 -18.04
N THR A 176 -4.53 25.78 -17.21
CA THR A 176 -3.82 26.80 -16.45
C THR A 176 -3.20 26.22 -15.16
N SER A 177 -2.34 26.98 -14.49
CA SER A 177 -1.69 26.54 -13.25
C SER A 177 -2.68 26.19 -12.11
N ASN A 178 -3.88 26.76 -12.12
CA ASN A 178 -4.92 26.50 -11.14
C ASN A 178 -5.66 25.18 -11.41
N GLU A 179 -5.52 24.65 -12.59
CA GLU A 179 -6.19 23.44 -13.09
C GLU A 179 -5.28 22.22 -13.09
N VAL A 180 -4.00 22.44 -12.77
CA VAL A 180 -3.02 21.38 -12.61
C VAL A 180 -2.76 21.18 -11.13
N SER A 181 -3.04 19.99 -10.64
CA SER A 181 -2.72 19.57 -9.28
C SER A 181 -1.79 18.36 -9.28
N TYR A 182 -1.01 18.23 -8.22
CA TYR A 182 -0.12 17.10 -8.02
C TYR A 182 -0.69 16.21 -6.93
N LEU A 183 -1.01 15.00 -7.29
CA LEU A 183 -1.42 13.98 -6.33
C LEU A 183 -0.19 13.18 -5.92
N ASP A 184 0.07 13.21 -4.62
CA ASP A 184 1.15 12.46 -4.02
C ASP A 184 0.63 11.11 -3.52
N ASP A 185 1.08 10.03 -4.16
CA ASP A 185 0.67 8.67 -3.84
C ASP A 185 1.83 7.92 -3.17
N TYR A 186 1.74 7.78 -1.87
CA TYR A 186 2.81 7.21 -1.04
C TYR A 186 2.87 5.69 -1.04
N ASN A 187 2.21 5.03 -1.99
CA ASN A 187 2.34 3.58 -2.08
C ASN A 187 2.01 2.85 -0.75
N ASN A 188 1.23 3.47 0.12
CA ASN A 188 0.89 3.02 1.48
C ASN A 188 2.11 2.86 2.40
N LYS A 189 3.16 3.65 2.22
CA LYS A 189 4.36 3.67 3.08
C LYS A 189 4.57 5.04 3.70
N ASP A 190 5.30 5.05 4.81
CA ASP A 190 5.73 6.29 5.47
C ASP A 190 6.61 7.11 4.53
N LYS A 191 6.39 8.42 4.52
CA LYS A 191 6.99 9.35 3.59
C LYS A 191 8.51 9.47 3.71
N SER A 192 9.04 9.35 4.92
CA SER A 192 10.44 9.62 5.20
C SER A 192 10.95 8.81 6.39
N ARG A 193 12.26 8.87 6.58
CA ARG A 193 12.90 8.32 7.77
C ARG A 193 12.33 8.97 9.03
N ASN A 194 12.00 8.14 10.01
CA ASN A 194 11.56 8.59 11.31
C ASN A 194 12.29 7.85 12.43
N LEU A 195 12.42 8.53 13.56
CA LEU A 195 13.14 8.08 14.75
C LEU A 195 12.15 7.94 15.91
N TRP A 196 12.26 6.81 16.61
CA TRP A 196 11.54 6.56 17.86
C TRP A 196 12.53 6.29 18.97
N LEU A 197 12.30 6.87 20.13
CA LEU A 197 13.04 6.59 21.34
C LEU A 197 12.04 6.28 22.47
N SER A 198 12.32 5.23 23.23
CA SER A 198 11.51 4.81 24.37
C SER A 198 12.40 4.54 25.56
N LEU A 199 11.99 5.04 26.73
CA LEU A 199 12.56 4.73 28.03
C LEU A 199 11.54 3.87 28.78
N ASN A 200 11.96 2.68 29.20
CA ASN A 200 11.16 1.78 30.02
C ASN A 200 11.74 1.76 31.44
N VAL A 201 10.88 2.06 32.41
CA VAL A 201 11.23 2.02 33.83
C VAL A 201 10.21 1.14 34.55
N SER A 202 10.68 0.11 35.25
CA SER A 202 9.86 -0.76 36.10
C SER A 202 10.25 -0.58 37.56
N PHE A 203 9.28 -0.55 38.45
CA PHE A 203 9.47 -0.38 39.91
C PHE A 203 9.18 -1.68 40.64
#